data_96be92e0b9aef3fe0d536e055b40fcf4
#
_entry.id   96be92e0b9aef3fe0d536e055b40fcf4
#
_cell.length_a   1.000
_cell.length_b   1.000
_cell.length_c   1.000
_cell.angle_alpha   90.00
_cell.angle_beta   90.00
_cell.angle_gamma   90.00
#
_symmetry.space_group_name_H-M   'P 1'
#
loop_
_entity.id
_entity.type
_entity.pdbx_description
1 polymer ?
#
loop_
_entity_poly.entity_id
_entity_poly.type
_entity_poly.pdbx_seq_one_letter_code
_entity_poly.pdbx_strand_id
1 'polypeptide(L)'
;MLNEDILFVAQMRSYFSDTPEFFMQCMDQPGGLLTWLSLWLTQLFYHPWLGIAALVFLWTIIFLTLKMAFRVKMIWTPLLLIPVACLIAADCQLGYWIYYLKFQGYYFHPTLGVLSVALLVWLSASDNHIAKYGGIALAALAYPLIGFYSPLALACTAIMALSDRKWIDTAIAVAAAIAAPVLWTTLYDSYNTDDTFTIGIPIFRSSHYVNEVKSYPFYGIIIALLLFTLLHKLPKLNIKSRKALFILAPLYVAILAGCTAIVKTSDYSDEAFQTECKVYCAIDEERWDDALDAVARIKCDITRELIVMKNIALFNKGNIGNEMYNYPDDGIHPKPGDSLRVCLANTAGPLIYLHHGLINYAYRWAMENSVEQGLNIAHIKVLATAAAVNGEKALSQKYVNMLQHTLYYKDWKMPDTKKMSELYKYENELAGSDNGLIEKFLIDYFSIMPPTTSKYLTEMSLAYALMSKDIKTFWTQFFRYASQRPGLDMPIHYQEAAYLYGKLEPQTVDSSHMPYNKERIIDRYAQFMQTATQYMQSGMDEHATGEAMRSQYSDTFWWTYYFVHGSTYY
;
A
#
# COMPACT_ATOMS: atom_id res chain seq x y z
N MET A 1 -6.56 -14.10 5.75
CA MET A 1 -7.10 -13.76 4.41
C MET A 1 -6.44 -12.48 3.99
N LEU A 2 -5.95 -12.40 2.78
CA LEU A 2 -5.53 -11.12 2.23
C LEU A 2 -6.75 -10.19 2.29
N ASN A 3 -6.58 -9.01 2.88
CA ASN A 3 -7.65 -8.02 2.97
C ASN A 3 -7.94 -7.52 1.55
N GLU A 4 -9.21 -7.49 1.16
CA GLU A 4 -9.62 -7.13 -0.21
C GLU A 4 -9.13 -5.74 -0.60
N ASP A 5 -9.17 -4.81 0.34
CA ASP A 5 -8.74 -3.42 0.13
C ASP A 5 -7.24 -3.30 -0.16
N ILE A 6 -6.39 -4.14 0.47
CA ILE A 6 -4.94 -4.17 0.18
C ILE A 6 -4.69 -4.58 -1.27
N LEU A 7 -5.40 -5.58 -1.78
CA LEU A 7 -5.25 -6.03 -3.16
C LEU A 7 -5.78 -4.98 -4.16
N PHE A 8 -6.85 -4.30 -3.81
CA PHE A 8 -7.33 -3.18 -4.61
C PHE A 8 -6.31 -2.03 -4.63
N VAL A 9 -5.73 -1.67 -3.49
CA VAL A 9 -4.61 -0.68 -3.44
C VAL A 9 -3.43 -1.17 -4.27
N ALA A 10 -3.07 -2.47 -4.23
CA ALA A 10 -2.01 -3.03 -5.08
C ALA A 10 -2.29 -2.83 -6.57
N GLN A 11 -3.53 -2.99 -6.99
CA GLN A 11 -3.95 -2.72 -8.36
C GLN A 11 -3.87 -1.23 -8.69
N MET A 12 -4.34 -0.35 -7.81
CA MET A 12 -4.26 1.09 -7.99
C MET A 12 -2.81 1.60 -8.03
N ARG A 13 -1.88 0.93 -7.34
CA ARG A 13 -0.43 1.21 -7.35
C ARG A 13 0.30 0.58 -8.54
N SER A 14 -0.41 -0.03 -9.47
CA SER A 14 0.11 -0.55 -10.74
C SER A 14 -0.49 0.19 -11.93
N TYR A 15 0.18 0.10 -13.09
CA TYR A 15 -0.33 0.62 -14.36
C TYR A 15 -0.14 -0.41 -15.45
N PHE A 16 -1.19 -0.64 -16.21
CA PHE A 16 -1.17 -1.44 -17.44
C PHE A 16 -1.91 -0.69 -18.54
N SER A 17 -1.35 -0.70 -19.74
CA SER A 17 -1.98 -0.19 -20.95
C SER A 17 -1.97 -1.23 -22.04
N ASP A 18 -3.04 -1.29 -22.82
CA ASP A 18 -3.17 -2.20 -23.97
C ASP A 18 -2.49 -1.67 -25.25
N THR A 19 -1.75 -0.55 -25.13
CA THR A 19 -1.09 0.09 -26.27
C THR A 19 0.20 -0.64 -26.67
N PRO A 20 0.55 -0.69 -27.99
CA PRO A 20 1.80 -1.27 -28.46
C PRO A 20 3.03 -0.56 -27.86
N GLU A 21 2.97 0.74 -27.66
CA GLU A 21 4.04 1.54 -27.08
C GLU A 21 4.36 1.09 -25.65
N PHE A 22 3.35 0.80 -24.85
CA PHE A 22 3.53 0.28 -23.50
C PHE A 22 4.16 -1.12 -23.50
N PHE A 23 3.73 -1.98 -24.43
CA PHE A 23 4.38 -3.29 -24.61
C PHE A 23 5.86 -3.14 -24.95
N MET A 24 6.20 -2.28 -25.92
CA MET A 24 7.59 -2.02 -26.29
C MET A 24 8.39 -1.47 -25.13
N GLN A 25 7.83 -0.53 -24.35
CA GLN A 25 8.46 0.00 -23.14
C GLN A 25 8.76 -1.10 -22.11
N CYS A 26 7.87 -2.06 -21.91
CA CYS A 26 8.16 -3.21 -21.04
C CYS A 26 9.31 -4.05 -21.60
N MET A 27 9.43 -4.17 -22.92
CA MET A 27 10.48 -4.94 -23.58
C MET A 27 11.86 -4.24 -23.63
N ASP A 28 11.98 -3.01 -23.19
CA ASP A 28 13.23 -2.26 -23.11
C ASP A 28 14.22 -2.87 -22.09
N GLN A 29 13.76 -3.79 -21.27
CA GLN A 29 14.57 -4.51 -20.27
C GLN A 29 14.35 -6.02 -20.36
N PRO A 30 15.38 -6.83 -20.06
CA PRO A 30 15.20 -8.28 -19.96
C PRO A 30 14.13 -8.64 -18.93
N GLY A 31 13.27 -9.60 -19.28
CA GLY A 31 12.09 -9.96 -18.46
C GLY A 31 10.81 -9.20 -18.84
N GLY A 32 10.86 -8.40 -19.91
CA GLY A 32 9.76 -7.51 -20.30
C GLY A 32 8.42 -8.20 -20.53
N LEU A 33 8.40 -9.40 -21.11
CA LEU A 33 7.15 -10.16 -21.29
C LEU A 33 6.54 -10.57 -19.94
N LEU A 34 7.36 -11.02 -18.98
CA LEU A 34 6.87 -11.34 -17.64
C LEU A 34 6.30 -10.09 -16.95
N THR A 35 6.99 -8.97 -17.06
CA THR A 35 6.53 -7.69 -16.50
C THR A 35 5.19 -7.30 -17.11
N TRP A 36 5.06 -7.31 -18.43
CA TRP A 36 3.83 -6.96 -19.13
C TRP A 36 2.66 -7.87 -18.74
N LEU A 37 2.86 -9.20 -18.73
CA LEU A 37 1.84 -10.16 -18.32
C LEU A 37 1.47 -10.00 -16.84
N SER A 38 2.46 -9.73 -15.99
CA SER A 38 2.24 -9.54 -14.54
C SER A 38 1.41 -8.28 -14.26
N LEU A 39 1.70 -7.19 -14.96
CA LEU A 39 0.92 -5.95 -14.85
C LEU A 39 -0.51 -6.15 -15.36
N TRP A 40 -0.69 -6.88 -16.46
CA TRP A 40 -2.01 -7.24 -16.95
C TRP A 40 -2.80 -8.06 -15.92
N LEU A 41 -2.20 -9.10 -15.34
CA LEU A 41 -2.85 -9.92 -14.32
C LEU A 41 -3.13 -9.14 -13.02
N THR A 42 -2.25 -8.21 -12.64
CA THR A 42 -2.44 -7.37 -11.45
C THR A 42 -3.72 -6.53 -11.55
N GLN A 43 -4.16 -6.19 -12.78
CA GLN A 43 -5.44 -5.50 -12.97
C GLN A 43 -6.64 -6.31 -12.45
N LEU A 44 -6.55 -7.65 -12.41
CA LEU A 44 -7.62 -8.50 -11.89
C LEU A 44 -7.93 -8.24 -10.41
N PHE A 45 -7.02 -7.64 -9.64
CA PHE A 45 -7.27 -7.22 -8.27
C PHE A 45 -8.24 -6.03 -8.14
N TYR A 46 -8.67 -5.42 -9.24
CA TYR A 46 -9.83 -4.53 -9.23
C TYR A 46 -11.08 -5.25 -8.67
N HIS A 47 -11.18 -6.55 -8.95
CA HIS A 47 -12.07 -7.48 -8.25
C HIS A 47 -11.20 -8.47 -7.46
N PRO A 48 -10.90 -8.23 -6.18
CA PRO A 48 -9.90 -8.98 -5.42
C PRO A 48 -10.05 -10.50 -5.50
N TRP A 49 -11.29 -11.00 -5.46
CA TRP A 49 -11.59 -12.43 -5.59
C TRP A 49 -11.14 -13.02 -6.94
N LEU A 50 -11.19 -12.23 -8.03
CA LEU A 50 -10.77 -12.68 -9.36
C LEU A 50 -9.24 -12.80 -9.44
N GLY A 51 -8.52 -11.81 -8.89
CA GLY A 51 -7.06 -11.86 -8.81
C GLY A 51 -6.57 -13.02 -7.94
N ILE A 52 -7.22 -13.25 -6.78
CA ILE A 52 -6.93 -14.42 -5.92
C ILE A 52 -7.18 -15.73 -6.67
N ALA A 53 -8.31 -15.84 -7.38
CA ALA A 53 -8.62 -17.05 -8.17
C ALA A 53 -7.56 -17.30 -9.25
N ALA A 54 -7.08 -16.24 -9.92
CA ALA A 54 -6.00 -16.34 -10.91
C ALA A 54 -4.68 -16.82 -10.27
N LEU A 55 -4.30 -16.30 -9.09
CA LEU A 55 -3.11 -16.76 -8.36
C LEU A 55 -3.23 -18.24 -7.98
N VAL A 56 -4.34 -18.65 -7.38
CA VAL A 56 -4.58 -20.04 -6.97
C VAL A 56 -4.54 -20.98 -8.19
N PHE A 57 -5.11 -20.56 -9.31
CA PHE A 57 -5.05 -21.31 -10.56
C PHE A 57 -3.60 -21.46 -11.06
N LEU A 58 -2.83 -20.39 -11.09
CA LEU A 58 -1.42 -20.42 -11.50
C LEU A 58 -0.58 -21.28 -10.55
N TRP A 59 -0.76 -21.17 -9.23
CA TRP A 59 -0.05 -22.02 -8.27
C TRP A 59 -0.39 -23.51 -8.43
N THR A 60 -1.64 -23.83 -8.79
CA THR A 60 -2.03 -25.20 -9.11
C THR A 60 -1.30 -25.71 -10.37
N ILE A 61 -1.22 -24.88 -11.42
CA ILE A 61 -0.47 -25.21 -12.63
C ILE A 61 1.02 -25.38 -12.30
N ILE A 62 1.61 -24.48 -11.51
CA ILE A 62 3.01 -24.58 -11.07
C ILE A 62 3.26 -25.91 -10.36
N PHE A 63 2.41 -26.28 -9.42
CA PHE A 63 2.52 -27.55 -8.70
C PHE A 63 2.53 -28.77 -9.64
N LEU A 64 1.65 -28.77 -10.65
CA LEU A 64 1.56 -29.84 -11.65
C LEU A 64 2.78 -29.84 -12.59
N THR A 65 3.18 -28.68 -13.09
CA THR A 65 4.32 -28.56 -14.01
C THR A 65 5.65 -28.86 -13.33
N LEU A 66 5.86 -28.43 -12.08
CA LEU A 66 7.05 -28.82 -11.30
C LEU A 66 7.15 -30.32 -11.08
N LYS A 67 6.01 -31.00 -10.84
CA LYS A 67 5.98 -32.47 -10.71
C LYS A 67 6.45 -33.14 -12.01
N MET A 68 6.02 -32.63 -13.17
CA MET A 68 6.41 -33.15 -14.49
C MET A 68 7.86 -32.80 -14.80
N ALA A 69 8.28 -31.56 -14.62
CA ALA A 69 9.60 -31.03 -14.91
C ALA A 69 10.71 -31.81 -14.18
N PHE A 70 10.53 -31.97 -12.87
CA PHE A 70 11.53 -32.68 -12.02
C PHE A 70 11.25 -34.16 -11.85
N ARG A 71 10.32 -34.74 -12.65
CA ARG A 71 9.97 -36.17 -12.63
C ARG A 71 9.72 -36.71 -11.20
N VAL A 72 9.01 -35.90 -10.38
CA VAL A 72 8.83 -36.17 -8.94
C VAL A 72 7.88 -37.35 -8.74
N LYS A 73 8.34 -38.36 -8.01
CA LYS A 73 7.52 -39.53 -7.66
C LYS A 73 6.40 -39.13 -6.68
N MET A 74 5.24 -39.79 -6.77
CA MET A 74 4.00 -39.46 -6.03
C MET A 74 4.25 -39.20 -4.54
N ILE A 75 5.14 -39.98 -3.95
CA ILE A 75 5.48 -39.94 -2.52
C ILE A 75 6.20 -38.65 -2.10
N TRP A 76 6.92 -38.00 -3.00
CA TRP A 76 7.68 -36.78 -2.73
C TRP A 76 6.95 -35.51 -3.18
N THR A 77 5.75 -35.68 -3.74
CA THR A 77 4.92 -34.57 -4.23
C THR A 77 4.64 -33.48 -3.18
N PRO A 78 4.44 -33.76 -1.88
CA PRO A 78 4.22 -32.71 -0.89
C PRO A 78 5.37 -31.68 -0.77
N LEU A 79 6.61 -32.04 -1.13
CA LEU A 79 7.74 -31.09 -1.17
C LEU A 79 7.50 -29.94 -2.14
N LEU A 80 6.72 -30.16 -3.19
CA LEU A 80 6.38 -29.14 -4.20
C LEU A 80 5.49 -28.02 -3.65
N LEU A 81 4.96 -28.17 -2.42
CA LEU A 81 4.24 -27.09 -1.74
C LEU A 81 5.17 -25.99 -1.22
N ILE A 82 6.47 -26.28 -1.05
CA ILE A 82 7.44 -25.32 -0.50
C ILE A 82 7.55 -24.05 -1.36
N PRO A 83 7.83 -24.11 -2.68
CA PRO A 83 7.88 -22.90 -3.51
C PRO A 83 6.53 -22.18 -3.58
N VAL A 84 5.40 -22.91 -3.54
CA VAL A 84 4.08 -22.27 -3.49
C VAL A 84 3.88 -21.52 -2.17
N ALA A 85 4.26 -22.12 -1.04
CA ALA A 85 4.22 -21.44 0.26
C ALA A 85 5.13 -20.20 0.29
N CYS A 86 6.30 -20.27 -0.34
CA CYS A 86 7.19 -19.12 -0.47
C CYS A 86 6.58 -18.01 -1.37
N LEU A 87 5.88 -18.35 -2.45
CA LEU A 87 5.15 -17.37 -3.28
C LEU A 87 4.04 -16.67 -2.46
N ILE A 88 3.24 -17.45 -1.73
CA ILE A 88 2.21 -16.89 -0.84
C ILE A 88 2.83 -15.98 0.22
N ALA A 89 3.94 -16.41 0.84
CA ALA A 89 4.65 -15.63 1.85
C ALA A 89 5.19 -14.31 1.29
N ALA A 90 5.67 -14.32 0.03
CA ALA A 90 6.12 -13.10 -0.65
C ALA A 90 4.97 -12.11 -0.84
N ASP A 91 3.78 -12.57 -1.20
CA ASP A 91 2.62 -11.72 -1.42
C ASP A 91 2.03 -11.17 -0.10
N CYS A 92 2.09 -11.96 1.00
CA CYS A 92 1.50 -11.58 2.28
C CYS A 92 2.35 -10.60 3.12
N GLN A 93 3.62 -10.42 2.81
CA GLN A 93 4.56 -9.69 3.69
C GLN A 93 4.61 -8.18 3.45
N LEU A 94 4.01 -7.66 2.39
CA LEU A 94 4.31 -6.31 1.91
C LEU A 94 3.92 -5.18 2.89
N GLY A 95 2.68 -5.18 3.42
CA GLY A 95 2.24 -4.06 4.24
C GLY A 95 2.49 -2.70 3.58
N TYR A 96 3.02 -1.73 4.34
CA TYR A 96 3.37 -0.41 3.81
C TYR A 96 4.39 -0.42 2.66
N TRP A 97 5.14 -1.51 2.47
CA TRP A 97 6.06 -1.62 1.33
C TRP A 97 5.36 -1.53 -0.02
N ILE A 98 4.05 -1.76 -0.09
CA ILE A 98 3.25 -1.60 -1.32
C ILE A 98 3.40 -0.20 -1.94
N TYR A 99 3.65 0.83 -1.11
CA TYR A 99 3.84 2.20 -1.55
C TYR A 99 5.25 2.51 -2.05
N TYR A 100 6.22 1.64 -1.77
CA TYR A 100 7.65 1.82 -2.09
C TYR A 100 8.16 0.82 -3.12
N LEU A 101 7.29 0.00 -3.66
CA LEU A 101 7.65 -1.01 -4.65
C LEU A 101 8.04 -0.36 -5.97
N LYS A 102 9.35 -0.49 -6.33
CA LYS A 102 9.85 -0.15 -7.68
C LYS A 102 9.69 -1.30 -8.67
N PHE A 103 9.43 -2.51 -8.17
CA PHE A 103 9.29 -3.72 -8.97
C PHE A 103 7.84 -3.88 -9.45
N GLN A 104 7.65 -3.59 -10.74
CA GLN A 104 6.32 -3.64 -11.34
C GLN A 104 5.81 -5.07 -11.52
N GLY A 105 4.52 -5.28 -11.28
CA GLY A 105 3.89 -6.58 -11.41
C GLY A 105 4.26 -7.60 -10.32
N TYR A 106 4.72 -7.14 -9.16
CA TYR A 106 5.26 -7.93 -8.06
C TYR A 106 4.44 -9.19 -7.73
N TYR A 107 3.13 -9.10 -7.62
CA TYR A 107 2.28 -10.21 -7.18
C TYR A 107 2.25 -11.40 -8.16
N PHE A 108 2.35 -11.15 -9.44
CA PHE A 108 2.28 -12.21 -10.46
C PHE A 108 3.62 -12.55 -11.07
N HIS A 109 4.58 -11.63 -11.03
CA HIS A 109 5.86 -11.81 -11.73
C HIS A 109 6.67 -13.03 -11.23
N PRO A 110 6.86 -13.25 -9.90
CA PRO A 110 7.57 -14.45 -9.43
C PRO A 110 6.81 -15.73 -9.76
N THR A 111 5.47 -15.68 -9.69
CA THR A 111 4.60 -16.81 -10.03
C THR A 111 4.77 -17.21 -11.49
N LEU A 112 4.69 -16.27 -12.43
CA LEU A 112 4.92 -16.53 -13.85
C LEU A 112 6.36 -16.94 -14.14
N GLY A 113 7.32 -16.37 -13.43
CA GLY A 113 8.73 -16.74 -13.54
C GLY A 113 8.99 -18.19 -13.17
N VAL A 114 8.46 -18.64 -12.01
CA VAL A 114 8.56 -20.05 -11.58
C VAL A 114 7.87 -20.99 -12.55
N LEU A 115 6.71 -20.59 -13.08
CA LEU A 115 6.02 -21.37 -14.12
C LEU A 115 6.88 -21.51 -15.39
N SER A 116 7.52 -20.41 -15.82
CA SER A 116 8.41 -20.41 -16.98
C SER A 116 9.61 -21.34 -16.78
N VAL A 117 10.23 -21.31 -15.59
CA VAL A 117 11.31 -22.25 -15.23
C VAL A 117 10.82 -23.69 -15.32
N ALA A 118 9.66 -24.00 -14.74
CA ALA A 118 9.12 -25.36 -14.74
C ALA A 118 8.86 -25.86 -16.17
N LEU A 119 8.29 -25.03 -17.04
CA LEU A 119 8.04 -25.38 -18.45
C LEU A 119 9.33 -25.59 -19.24
N LEU A 120 10.32 -24.71 -19.10
CA LEU A 120 11.60 -24.83 -19.80
C LEU A 120 12.40 -26.03 -19.33
N VAL A 121 12.43 -26.32 -18.04
CA VAL A 121 13.05 -27.52 -17.47
C VAL A 121 12.34 -28.78 -18.00
N TRP A 122 11.01 -28.78 -18.04
CA TRP A 122 10.24 -29.91 -18.57
C TRP A 122 10.60 -30.23 -20.03
N LEU A 123 10.72 -29.22 -20.89
CA LEU A 123 11.15 -29.38 -22.28
C LEU A 123 12.59 -29.88 -22.37
N SER A 124 13.50 -29.26 -21.62
CA SER A 124 14.95 -29.57 -21.66
C SER A 124 15.29 -30.94 -21.03
N ALA A 125 14.44 -31.41 -20.11
CA ALA A 125 14.61 -32.74 -19.48
C ALA A 125 14.03 -33.88 -20.31
N SER A 126 13.56 -33.63 -21.55
CA SER A 126 13.02 -34.65 -22.46
C SER A 126 14.10 -35.67 -22.84
N ASP A 127 13.69 -36.92 -23.05
CA ASP A 127 14.57 -37.98 -23.57
C ASP A 127 14.75 -37.89 -25.08
N ASN A 128 13.89 -37.14 -25.77
CA ASN A 128 14.04 -36.81 -27.18
C ASN A 128 15.12 -35.74 -27.39
N HIS A 129 16.15 -36.03 -28.17
CA HIS A 129 17.26 -35.10 -28.43
C HIS A 129 16.82 -33.76 -29.02
N ILE A 130 15.85 -33.77 -29.95
CA ILE A 130 15.34 -32.54 -30.56
C ILE A 130 14.62 -31.66 -29.50
N ALA A 131 13.75 -32.27 -28.70
CA ALA A 131 13.03 -31.55 -27.64
C ALA A 131 13.99 -31.02 -26.56
N LYS A 132 15.00 -31.80 -26.17
CA LYS A 132 16.00 -31.43 -25.17
C LYS A 132 16.85 -30.23 -25.62
N TYR A 133 17.51 -30.33 -26.73
CA TYR A 133 18.36 -29.22 -27.21
C TYR A 133 17.54 -28.03 -27.68
N GLY A 134 16.35 -28.27 -28.26
CA GLY A 134 15.37 -27.23 -28.52
C GLY A 134 14.92 -26.48 -27.27
N GLY A 135 14.71 -27.21 -26.17
CA GLY A 135 14.37 -26.63 -24.86
C GLY A 135 15.51 -25.79 -24.28
N ILE A 136 16.77 -26.24 -24.36
CA ILE A 136 17.95 -25.47 -23.94
C ILE A 136 18.10 -24.21 -24.80
N ALA A 137 17.95 -24.31 -26.10
CA ALA A 137 18.03 -23.18 -27.03
C ALA A 137 16.88 -22.16 -26.73
N LEU A 138 15.66 -22.67 -26.55
CA LEU A 138 14.51 -21.84 -26.21
C LEU A 138 14.73 -21.11 -24.87
N ALA A 139 15.28 -21.80 -23.86
CA ALA A 139 15.59 -21.18 -22.58
C ALA A 139 16.63 -20.06 -22.74
N ALA A 140 17.68 -20.25 -23.52
CA ALA A 140 18.68 -19.22 -23.80
C ALA A 140 18.10 -18.02 -24.58
N LEU A 141 17.25 -18.28 -25.58
CA LEU A 141 16.59 -17.26 -26.38
C LEU A 141 15.49 -16.51 -25.58
N ALA A 142 14.95 -17.11 -24.53
CA ALA A 142 13.90 -16.54 -23.73
C ALA A 142 14.40 -15.50 -22.71
N TYR A 143 15.70 -15.28 -22.55
CA TYR A 143 16.23 -14.31 -21.57
C TYR A 143 15.62 -12.89 -21.72
N PRO A 144 15.48 -12.29 -22.91
CA PRO A 144 14.81 -11.01 -23.06
C PRO A 144 13.37 -11.01 -22.53
N LEU A 145 12.69 -12.15 -22.63
CA LEU A 145 11.27 -12.29 -22.27
C LEU A 145 11.06 -12.52 -20.77
N ILE A 146 11.96 -13.32 -20.15
CA ILE A 146 11.77 -13.82 -18.77
C ILE A 146 12.93 -13.49 -17.81
N GLY A 147 13.94 -12.76 -18.25
CA GLY A 147 15.06 -12.31 -17.41
C GLY A 147 15.79 -13.44 -16.68
N PHE A 148 16.03 -13.26 -15.39
CA PHE A 148 16.72 -14.21 -14.50
C PHE A 148 16.17 -15.65 -14.55
N TYR A 149 14.89 -15.84 -14.85
CA TYR A 149 14.29 -17.17 -14.86
C TYR A 149 14.82 -18.04 -16.00
N SER A 150 15.39 -17.44 -17.05
CA SER A 150 16.09 -18.15 -18.13
C SER A 150 17.36 -18.85 -17.64
N PRO A 151 18.38 -18.17 -17.10
CA PRO A 151 19.57 -18.82 -16.55
C PRO A 151 19.25 -19.76 -15.38
N LEU A 152 18.22 -19.49 -14.58
CA LEU A 152 17.77 -20.40 -13.53
C LEU A 152 17.25 -21.73 -14.10
N ALA A 153 16.46 -21.70 -15.17
CA ALA A 153 15.97 -22.89 -15.85
C ALA A 153 17.14 -23.72 -16.44
N LEU A 154 18.11 -23.03 -17.06
CA LEU A 154 19.32 -23.65 -17.60
C LEU A 154 20.20 -24.27 -16.50
N ALA A 155 20.34 -23.60 -15.35
CA ALA A 155 21.04 -24.13 -14.19
C ALA A 155 20.35 -25.38 -13.63
N CYS A 156 19.02 -25.37 -13.49
CA CYS A 156 18.26 -26.56 -13.11
C CYS A 156 18.48 -27.72 -14.10
N THR A 157 18.44 -27.43 -15.39
CA THR A 157 18.70 -28.43 -16.47
C THR A 157 20.12 -28.98 -16.38
N ALA A 158 21.11 -28.12 -16.15
CA ALA A 158 22.52 -28.53 -16.00
C ALA A 158 22.71 -29.45 -14.79
N ILE A 159 22.12 -29.15 -13.63
CA ILE A 159 22.22 -29.98 -12.42
C ILE A 159 21.52 -31.33 -12.63
N MET A 160 20.38 -31.37 -13.30
CA MET A 160 19.71 -32.62 -13.65
C MET A 160 20.58 -33.49 -14.58
N ALA A 161 21.14 -32.89 -15.65
CA ALA A 161 22.04 -33.59 -16.58
C ALA A 161 23.30 -34.10 -15.85
N LEU A 162 23.89 -33.29 -14.97
CA LEU A 162 25.04 -33.66 -14.15
C LEU A 162 24.71 -34.87 -13.25
N SER A 163 23.55 -34.83 -12.61
CA SER A 163 23.09 -35.93 -11.74
C SER A 163 22.89 -37.23 -12.52
N ASP A 164 22.54 -37.14 -13.80
CA ASP A 164 22.41 -38.27 -14.74
C ASP A 164 23.72 -38.65 -15.43
N ARG A 165 24.85 -38.01 -15.08
CA ARG A 165 26.18 -38.20 -15.67
C ARG A 165 26.24 -37.90 -17.17
N LYS A 166 25.39 -36.99 -17.66
CA LYS A 166 25.33 -36.52 -19.05
C LYS A 166 26.23 -35.29 -19.23
N TRP A 167 27.56 -35.48 -19.22
CA TRP A 167 28.54 -34.40 -19.15
C TRP A 167 28.44 -33.38 -20.30
N ILE A 168 28.13 -33.84 -21.53
CA ILE A 168 27.97 -32.96 -22.69
C ILE A 168 26.75 -32.06 -22.51
N ASP A 169 25.61 -32.61 -22.09
CA ASP A 169 24.38 -31.87 -21.86
C ASP A 169 24.59 -30.84 -20.73
N THR A 170 25.33 -31.23 -19.68
CA THR A 170 25.71 -30.32 -18.58
C THR A 170 26.55 -29.16 -19.09
N ALA A 171 27.59 -29.44 -19.89
CA ALA A 171 28.47 -28.40 -20.42
C ALA A 171 27.71 -27.41 -21.32
N ILE A 172 26.80 -27.91 -22.18
CA ILE A 172 25.98 -27.07 -23.05
C ILE A 172 25.03 -26.19 -22.23
N ALA A 173 24.34 -26.76 -21.22
CA ALA A 173 23.41 -26.02 -20.39
C ALA A 173 24.11 -24.95 -19.53
N VAL A 174 25.28 -25.25 -18.95
CA VAL A 174 26.11 -24.29 -18.22
C VAL A 174 26.60 -23.16 -19.12
N ALA A 175 27.13 -23.52 -20.30
CA ALA A 175 27.58 -22.52 -21.26
C ALA A 175 26.44 -21.58 -21.68
N ALA A 176 25.26 -22.14 -21.96
CA ALA A 176 24.07 -21.36 -22.29
C ALA A 176 23.60 -20.47 -21.13
N ALA A 177 23.64 -20.97 -19.89
CA ALA A 177 23.24 -20.21 -18.69
C ALA A 177 24.12 -18.96 -18.45
N ILE A 178 25.39 -19.03 -18.82
CA ILE A 178 26.33 -17.90 -18.69
C ILE A 178 26.29 -17.03 -19.95
N ALA A 179 26.34 -17.61 -21.13
CA ALA A 179 26.48 -16.87 -22.38
C ALA A 179 25.19 -16.10 -22.74
N ALA A 180 23.99 -16.67 -22.50
CA ALA A 180 22.75 -16.03 -22.90
C ALA A 180 22.52 -14.67 -22.22
N PRO A 181 22.59 -14.53 -20.89
CA PRO A 181 22.47 -13.22 -20.23
C PRO A 181 23.49 -12.20 -20.74
N VAL A 182 24.76 -12.62 -20.88
CA VAL A 182 25.85 -11.73 -21.32
C VAL A 182 25.65 -11.26 -22.76
N LEU A 183 25.31 -12.17 -23.68
CA LEU A 183 25.07 -11.82 -25.08
C LEU A 183 23.85 -10.93 -25.26
N TRP A 184 22.75 -11.22 -24.57
CA TRP A 184 21.54 -10.42 -24.68
C TRP A 184 21.70 -9.02 -24.08
N THR A 185 22.40 -8.87 -22.93
CA THR A 185 22.61 -7.57 -22.33
C THR A 185 23.47 -6.62 -23.19
N THR A 186 24.32 -7.17 -24.07
CA THR A 186 25.07 -6.33 -25.04
C THR A 186 24.16 -5.69 -26.11
N LEU A 187 22.90 -6.13 -26.23
CA LEU A 187 21.93 -5.59 -27.17
C LEU A 187 21.02 -4.52 -26.55
N TYR A 188 21.15 -4.27 -25.26
CA TYR A 188 20.35 -3.25 -24.54
C TYR A 188 21.21 -2.06 -24.17
N ASP A 189 21.00 -0.91 -24.81
CA ASP A 189 21.82 0.30 -24.62
C ASP A 189 21.62 0.97 -23.24
N SER A 190 20.44 0.78 -22.62
CA SER A 190 20.05 1.47 -21.37
C SER A 190 20.16 0.58 -20.14
N TYR A 191 20.80 -0.56 -20.23
CA TYR A 191 20.82 -1.58 -19.20
C TYR A 191 22.06 -1.50 -18.30
N ASN A 192 21.86 -1.58 -16.97
CA ASN A 192 22.97 -1.68 -16.02
C ASN A 192 23.51 -3.11 -16.00
N THR A 193 24.76 -3.29 -16.42
CA THR A 193 25.43 -4.60 -16.51
C THR A 193 25.53 -5.32 -15.17
N ASP A 194 25.48 -4.59 -14.04
CA ASP A 194 25.56 -5.17 -12.71
C ASP A 194 24.37 -6.06 -12.38
N ASP A 195 23.23 -5.84 -13.05
CA ASP A 195 21.99 -6.56 -12.83
C ASP A 195 21.74 -7.73 -13.81
N THR A 196 22.68 -8.01 -14.72
CA THR A 196 22.54 -9.02 -15.77
C THR A 196 22.01 -10.38 -15.27
N PHE A 197 22.46 -10.86 -14.12
CA PHE A 197 22.06 -12.16 -13.56
C PHE A 197 20.93 -12.06 -12.51
N THR A 198 20.41 -10.88 -12.23
CA THR A 198 19.45 -10.68 -11.15
C THR A 198 18.20 -9.93 -11.58
N ILE A 199 18.14 -9.49 -12.85
CA ILE A 199 16.97 -8.77 -13.37
C ILE A 199 15.73 -9.65 -13.36
N GLY A 200 14.65 -9.14 -12.80
CA GLY A 200 13.40 -9.89 -12.65
C GLY A 200 13.31 -10.69 -11.35
N ILE A 201 14.31 -10.63 -10.45
CA ILE A 201 14.17 -11.10 -9.08
C ILE A 201 13.70 -9.92 -8.23
N PRO A 202 12.60 -10.01 -7.49
CA PRO A 202 12.14 -8.96 -6.61
C PRO A 202 12.98 -8.92 -5.32
N ILE A 203 14.27 -8.65 -5.46
CA ILE A 203 15.21 -8.41 -4.36
C ILE A 203 15.38 -6.91 -4.25
N PHE A 204 14.98 -6.35 -3.11
CA PHE A 204 15.10 -4.93 -2.86
C PHE A 204 16.56 -4.55 -2.56
N ARG A 205 17.19 -3.88 -3.52
CA ARG A 205 18.58 -3.41 -3.43
C ARG A 205 18.66 -1.93 -3.10
N SER A 206 17.97 -1.46 -2.09
CA SER A 206 18.17 -0.10 -1.61
C SER A 206 19.12 -0.14 -0.40
N SER A 207 20.20 0.65 -0.43
CA SER A 207 21.12 0.80 0.70
C SER A 207 20.46 1.33 1.98
N HIS A 208 19.28 1.91 1.86
CA HIS A 208 18.50 2.44 2.98
C HIS A 208 17.39 1.49 3.49
N TYR A 209 17.05 0.43 2.74
CA TYR A 209 15.87 -0.41 3.01
C TYR A 209 16.17 -1.92 2.96
N VAL A 210 17.44 -2.31 3.11
CA VAL A 210 17.90 -3.70 2.86
C VAL A 210 17.29 -4.74 3.78
N ASN A 211 16.72 -4.36 4.92
CA ASN A 211 16.41 -5.32 5.99
C ASN A 211 14.93 -5.66 6.19
N GLU A 212 13.99 -5.05 5.48
CA GLU A 212 12.58 -5.14 5.86
C GLU A 212 11.69 -5.96 4.95
N VAL A 213 11.81 -5.84 3.64
CA VAL A 213 11.15 -6.82 2.79
C VAL A 213 11.99 -8.08 2.82
N LYS A 214 11.48 -9.07 3.51
CA LYS A 214 12.17 -10.33 3.68
C LYS A 214 12.38 -10.97 2.31
N SER A 215 13.61 -10.93 1.81
CA SER A 215 13.98 -11.58 0.55
C SER A 215 14.05 -13.10 0.65
N TYR A 216 13.94 -13.67 1.86
CA TYR A 216 14.03 -15.11 2.09
C TYR A 216 12.99 -15.93 1.30
N PRO A 217 11.75 -15.49 1.02
CA PRO A 217 10.84 -16.30 0.21
C PRO A 217 11.39 -16.53 -1.19
N PHE A 218 12.03 -15.53 -1.79
CA PHE A 218 12.62 -15.64 -3.13
C PHE A 218 13.86 -16.51 -3.13
N TYR A 219 14.74 -16.38 -2.13
CA TYR A 219 15.85 -17.30 -1.96
C TYR A 219 15.36 -18.73 -1.70
N GLY A 220 14.30 -18.88 -0.91
CA GLY A 220 13.66 -20.18 -0.68
C GLY A 220 13.14 -20.83 -1.97
N ILE A 221 12.54 -20.05 -2.86
CA ILE A 221 12.09 -20.53 -4.19
C ILE A 221 13.29 -21.00 -5.02
N ILE A 222 14.34 -20.19 -5.14
CA ILE A 222 15.52 -20.52 -5.93
C ILE A 222 16.18 -21.80 -5.40
N ILE A 223 16.42 -21.87 -4.09
CA ILE A 223 17.02 -23.05 -3.44
C ILE A 223 16.14 -24.28 -3.63
N ALA A 224 14.82 -24.15 -3.46
CA ALA A 224 13.89 -25.27 -3.67
C ALA A 224 13.94 -25.79 -5.10
N LEU A 225 13.91 -24.90 -6.11
CA LEU A 225 13.99 -25.30 -7.52
C LEU A 225 15.31 -26.03 -7.84
N LEU A 226 16.45 -25.54 -7.34
CA LEU A 226 17.75 -26.19 -7.52
C LEU A 226 17.80 -27.56 -6.82
N LEU A 227 17.27 -27.69 -5.60
CA LEU A 227 17.21 -28.96 -4.89
C LEU A 227 16.25 -29.96 -5.56
N PHE A 228 15.15 -29.49 -6.15
CA PHE A 228 14.18 -30.35 -6.82
C PHE A 228 14.75 -31.06 -8.04
N THR A 229 15.81 -30.54 -8.64
CA THR A 229 16.55 -31.23 -9.71
C THR A 229 17.02 -32.63 -9.30
N LEU A 230 17.19 -32.88 -7.98
CA LEU A 230 17.64 -34.16 -7.43
C LEU A 230 16.48 -35.08 -7.00
N LEU A 231 15.23 -34.62 -6.98
CA LEU A 231 14.08 -35.39 -6.48
C LEU A 231 13.80 -36.67 -7.32
N HIS A 232 14.16 -36.67 -8.61
CA HIS A 232 13.99 -37.85 -9.45
C HIS A 232 14.87 -39.03 -9.01
N LYS A 233 15.98 -38.79 -8.30
CA LYS A 233 16.86 -39.81 -7.72
C LYS A 233 16.33 -40.45 -6.45
N LEU A 234 15.40 -39.82 -5.78
CA LEU A 234 14.87 -40.35 -4.53
C LEU A 234 14.19 -41.71 -4.75
N PRO A 235 14.25 -42.64 -3.75
CA PRO A 235 13.74 -43.99 -3.89
C PRO A 235 12.22 -44.02 -4.11
N LYS A 236 11.73 -45.06 -4.77
CA LYS A 236 10.32 -45.40 -4.80
C LYS A 236 10.03 -46.20 -3.51
N LEU A 237 9.43 -45.56 -2.51
CA LEU A 237 8.98 -46.24 -1.31
C LEU A 237 7.60 -46.88 -1.53
N ASN A 238 7.40 -48.10 -1.05
CA ASN A 238 6.10 -48.75 -1.15
C ASN A 238 5.17 -48.25 -0.02
N ILE A 239 4.18 -47.43 -0.36
CA ILE A 239 3.23 -46.82 0.60
C ILE A 239 2.45 -47.87 1.38
N LYS A 240 2.27 -49.09 0.84
CA LYS A 240 1.54 -50.18 1.53
C LYS A 240 2.31 -50.75 2.72
N SER A 241 3.60 -50.44 2.88
CA SER A 241 4.39 -50.87 4.05
C SER A 241 4.09 -49.97 5.25
N ARG A 242 3.74 -50.57 6.38
CA ARG A 242 3.55 -49.87 7.68
C ARG A 242 4.78 -49.02 8.06
N LYS A 243 6.00 -49.54 7.77
CA LYS A 243 7.26 -48.84 8.05
C LYS A 243 7.38 -47.54 7.20
N ALA A 244 6.97 -47.58 5.93
CA ALA A 244 6.97 -46.41 5.08
C ALA A 244 5.96 -45.35 5.59
N LEU A 245 4.78 -45.76 6.03
CA LEU A 245 3.77 -44.87 6.60
C LEU A 245 4.28 -44.15 7.87
N PHE A 246 4.98 -44.85 8.75
CA PHE A 246 5.57 -44.28 9.98
C PHE A 246 6.62 -43.19 9.68
N ILE A 247 7.34 -43.26 8.55
CA ILE A 247 8.34 -42.25 8.14
C ILE A 247 7.68 -41.12 7.38
N LEU A 248 6.75 -41.44 6.49
CA LEU A 248 6.15 -40.46 5.57
C LEU A 248 5.10 -39.56 6.24
N ALA A 249 4.32 -40.12 7.18
CA ALA A 249 3.29 -39.31 7.87
C ALA A 249 3.89 -38.14 8.66
N PRO A 250 4.89 -38.34 9.54
CA PRO A 250 5.51 -37.20 10.22
C PRO A 250 6.24 -36.24 9.25
N LEU A 251 6.83 -36.75 8.16
CA LEU A 251 7.44 -35.90 7.13
C LEU A 251 6.41 -35.00 6.46
N TYR A 252 5.25 -35.52 6.07
CA TYR A 252 4.19 -34.75 5.45
C TYR A 252 3.62 -33.69 6.42
N VAL A 253 3.43 -34.08 7.68
CA VAL A 253 3.01 -33.12 8.72
C VAL A 253 4.06 -32.04 8.91
N ALA A 254 5.35 -32.40 8.93
CA ALA A 254 6.43 -31.41 9.06
C ALA A 254 6.50 -30.46 7.85
N ILE A 255 6.32 -30.96 6.62
CA ILE A 255 6.27 -30.11 5.42
C ILE A 255 5.08 -29.16 5.50
N LEU A 256 3.89 -29.67 5.82
CA LEU A 256 2.68 -28.84 5.92
C LEU A 256 2.81 -27.80 7.03
N ALA A 257 3.29 -28.20 8.20
CA ALA A 257 3.55 -27.30 9.33
C ALA A 257 4.59 -26.22 8.96
N GLY A 258 5.68 -26.62 8.28
CA GLY A 258 6.70 -25.70 7.79
C GLY A 258 6.14 -24.69 6.76
N CYS A 259 5.38 -25.15 5.79
CA CYS A 259 4.72 -24.28 4.81
C CYS A 259 3.75 -23.31 5.49
N THR A 260 2.93 -23.80 6.44
CA THR A 260 2.01 -22.96 7.19
C THR A 260 2.76 -21.93 8.05
N ALA A 261 3.86 -22.33 8.68
CA ALA A 261 4.69 -21.43 9.47
C ALA A 261 5.32 -20.34 8.61
N ILE A 262 5.85 -20.67 7.42
CA ILE A 262 6.42 -19.70 6.47
C ILE A 262 5.37 -18.62 6.11
N VAL A 263 4.16 -19.04 5.74
CA VAL A 263 3.09 -18.11 5.38
C VAL A 263 2.66 -17.28 6.59
N LYS A 264 2.43 -17.92 7.75
CA LYS A 264 1.95 -17.22 8.95
C LYS A 264 2.96 -16.21 9.51
N THR A 265 4.25 -16.51 9.46
CA THR A 265 5.32 -15.59 9.92
C THR A 265 5.58 -14.45 8.94
N SER A 266 5.08 -14.56 7.72
CA SER A 266 5.17 -13.51 6.70
C SER A 266 3.90 -12.66 6.61
N ASP A 267 2.82 -13.07 7.26
CA ASP A 267 1.55 -12.35 7.20
C ASP A 267 1.66 -11.00 7.90
N TYR A 268 1.40 -9.94 7.14
CA TYR A 268 1.38 -8.57 7.64
C TYR A 268 -0.03 -8.24 8.13
N SER A 269 -0.25 -8.43 9.43
CA SER A 269 -1.57 -8.29 10.08
C SER A 269 -1.66 -7.01 10.92
N ASP A 270 -1.49 -5.85 10.31
CA ASP A 270 -1.65 -4.54 10.93
C ASP A 270 -3.06 -4.01 10.65
N GLU A 271 -3.89 -3.87 11.68
CA GLU A 271 -5.27 -3.39 11.58
C GLU A 271 -5.32 -1.92 11.13
N ALA A 272 -4.37 -1.09 11.58
CA ALA A 272 -4.30 0.31 11.19
C ALA A 272 -4.05 0.43 9.68
N PHE A 273 -3.04 -0.28 9.16
CA PHE A 273 -2.74 -0.31 7.73
C PHE A 273 -3.94 -0.84 6.90
N GLN A 274 -4.60 -1.88 7.37
CA GLN A 274 -5.78 -2.42 6.68
C GLN A 274 -6.91 -1.40 6.62
N THR A 275 -7.12 -0.66 7.71
CA THR A 275 -8.14 0.39 7.77
C THR A 275 -7.74 1.58 6.90
N GLU A 276 -6.46 1.97 6.85
CA GLU A 276 -5.95 3.00 5.94
C GLU A 276 -6.23 2.65 4.48
N CYS A 277 -5.94 1.43 4.05
CA CYS A 277 -6.24 0.98 2.69
C CYS A 277 -7.74 1.08 2.38
N LYS A 278 -8.60 0.66 3.32
CA LYS A 278 -10.05 0.73 3.16
C LYS A 278 -10.57 2.15 3.07
N VAL A 279 -10.11 3.02 3.96
CA VAL A 279 -10.50 4.45 3.98
C VAL A 279 -9.97 5.16 2.73
N TYR A 280 -8.74 4.87 2.32
CA TYR A 280 -8.17 5.39 1.08
C TYR A 280 -9.03 5.06 -0.14
N CYS A 281 -9.43 3.79 -0.30
CA CYS A 281 -10.30 3.35 -1.39
C CYS A 281 -11.67 4.04 -1.34
N ALA A 282 -12.22 4.22 -0.14
CA ALA A 282 -13.50 4.89 0.02
C ALA A 282 -13.43 6.38 -0.33
N ILE A 283 -12.33 7.07 0.02
CA ILE A 283 -12.11 8.48 -0.33
C ILE A 283 -11.87 8.65 -1.83
N ASP A 284 -11.08 7.77 -2.46
CA ASP A 284 -10.81 7.79 -3.90
C ASP A 284 -12.10 7.64 -4.74
N GLU A 285 -13.09 6.93 -4.20
CA GLU A 285 -14.40 6.72 -4.81
C GLU A 285 -15.51 7.66 -4.27
N GLU A 286 -15.14 8.67 -3.46
CA GLU A 286 -16.07 9.62 -2.81
C GLU A 286 -17.16 8.95 -1.95
N ARG A 287 -16.90 7.74 -1.41
CA ARG A 287 -17.80 6.99 -0.53
C ARG A 287 -17.56 7.40 0.94
N TRP A 288 -17.97 8.62 1.27
CA TRP A 288 -17.67 9.26 2.56
C TRP A 288 -18.20 8.49 3.77
N ASP A 289 -19.40 7.92 3.67
CA ASP A 289 -20.00 7.13 4.76
C ASP A 289 -19.21 5.85 5.03
N ASP A 290 -18.77 5.15 3.97
CA ASP A 290 -17.93 3.95 4.12
C ASP A 290 -16.58 4.25 4.77
N ALA A 291 -15.99 5.41 4.45
CA ALA A 291 -14.75 5.87 5.08
C ALA A 291 -14.94 6.10 6.58
N LEU A 292 -15.99 6.80 6.96
CA LEU A 292 -16.31 7.08 8.37
C LEU A 292 -16.69 5.81 9.13
N ASP A 293 -17.46 4.91 8.53
CA ASP A 293 -17.80 3.62 9.10
C ASP A 293 -16.56 2.74 9.36
N ALA A 294 -15.57 2.81 8.47
CA ALA A 294 -14.32 2.08 8.64
C ALA A 294 -13.52 2.61 9.83
N VAL A 295 -13.40 3.94 9.96
CA VAL A 295 -12.72 4.58 11.10
C VAL A 295 -13.45 4.30 12.42
N ALA A 296 -14.79 4.34 12.44
CA ALA A 296 -15.58 4.10 13.66
C ALA A 296 -15.40 2.68 14.22
N ARG A 297 -15.00 1.71 13.38
CA ARG A 297 -14.86 0.30 13.78
C ARG A 297 -13.44 -0.11 14.17
N ILE A 298 -12.48 0.80 14.07
CA ILE A 298 -11.08 0.51 14.41
C ILE A 298 -10.94 0.19 15.90
N LYS A 299 -10.12 -0.83 16.20
CA LYS A 299 -9.91 -1.29 17.59
C LYS A 299 -8.49 -1.03 18.08
N CYS A 300 -7.57 -0.74 17.16
CA CYS A 300 -6.21 -0.34 17.49
C CYS A 300 -6.11 1.18 17.56
N ASP A 301 -4.94 1.68 17.95
CA ASP A 301 -4.65 3.11 17.92
C ASP A 301 -4.75 3.63 16.48
N ILE A 302 -5.46 4.73 16.31
CA ILE A 302 -5.65 5.37 15.01
C ILE A 302 -4.36 6.06 14.55
N THR A 303 -4.03 5.95 13.27
CA THR A 303 -2.91 6.68 12.71
C THR A 303 -3.28 8.12 12.33
N ARG A 304 -2.28 9.00 12.28
CA ARG A 304 -2.48 10.41 11.87
C ARG A 304 -3.01 10.54 10.45
N GLU A 305 -2.62 9.62 9.56
CA GLU A 305 -3.14 9.54 8.20
C GLU A 305 -4.64 9.28 8.19
N LEU A 306 -5.11 8.34 9.02
CA LEU A 306 -6.54 8.06 9.18
C LEU A 306 -7.31 9.26 9.73
N ILE A 307 -6.75 10.02 10.67
CA ILE A 307 -7.39 11.24 11.17
C ILE A 307 -7.61 12.27 10.05
N VAL A 308 -6.58 12.50 9.24
CA VAL A 308 -6.68 13.46 8.13
C VAL A 308 -7.68 12.97 7.08
N MET A 309 -7.67 11.68 6.74
CA MET A 309 -8.64 11.10 5.81
C MET A 309 -10.07 11.13 6.36
N LYS A 310 -10.28 10.85 7.65
CA LYS A 310 -11.56 11.04 8.34
C LYS A 310 -12.06 12.49 8.19
N ASN A 311 -11.19 13.45 8.42
CA ASN A 311 -11.53 14.86 8.31
C ASN A 311 -11.91 15.26 6.89
N ILE A 312 -11.29 14.68 5.85
CA ILE A 312 -11.70 14.86 4.45
C ILE A 312 -13.16 14.39 4.26
N ALA A 313 -13.49 13.20 4.75
CA ALA A 313 -14.85 12.67 4.62
C ALA A 313 -15.88 13.57 5.33
N LEU A 314 -15.60 13.98 6.58
CA LEU A 314 -16.47 14.88 7.35
C LEU A 314 -16.61 16.27 6.69
N PHE A 315 -15.52 16.82 6.15
CA PHE A 315 -15.54 18.08 5.45
C PHE A 315 -16.39 18.01 4.18
N ASN A 316 -16.27 16.93 3.41
CA ASN A 316 -17.07 16.75 2.20
C ASN A 316 -18.56 16.53 2.51
N LYS A 317 -18.89 15.90 3.63
CA LYS A 317 -20.28 15.82 4.13
C LYS A 317 -20.79 17.12 4.74
N GLY A 318 -19.92 18.08 5.06
CA GLY A 318 -20.28 19.34 5.74
C GLY A 318 -20.55 19.17 7.22
N ASN A 319 -20.05 18.10 7.84
CA ASN A 319 -20.32 17.75 9.24
C ASN A 319 -19.09 17.85 10.16
N ILE A 320 -17.95 18.37 9.67
CA ILE A 320 -16.70 18.37 10.43
C ILE A 320 -16.82 19.07 11.79
N GLY A 321 -17.53 20.19 11.86
CA GLY A 321 -17.72 20.91 13.12
C GLY A 321 -18.66 20.24 14.11
N ASN A 322 -19.44 19.24 13.71
CA ASN A 322 -20.39 18.53 14.58
C ASN A 322 -19.94 17.10 14.94
N GLU A 323 -19.07 16.49 14.13
CA GLU A 323 -18.77 15.06 14.25
C GLU A 323 -17.27 14.76 14.37
N MET A 324 -16.39 15.76 14.37
CA MET A 324 -14.94 15.56 14.33
C MET A 324 -14.42 14.68 15.47
N TYR A 325 -14.95 14.85 16.67
CA TYR A 325 -14.56 14.11 17.88
C TYR A 325 -15.46 12.91 18.19
N ASN A 326 -16.48 12.63 17.36
CA ASN A 326 -17.27 11.40 17.49
C ASN A 326 -16.48 10.15 17.07
N TYR A 327 -15.30 10.33 16.51
CA TYR A 327 -14.38 9.30 16.07
C TYR A 327 -13.07 9.41 16.84
N PRO A 328 -12.27 8.33 16.95
CA PRO A 328 -10.94 8.40 17.55
C PRO A 328 -10.09 9.53 16.94
N ASP A 329 -9.36 10.27 17.78
CA ASP A 329 -8.58 11.46 17.36
C ASP A 329 -7.19 11.54 18.03
N ASP A 330 -6.75 10.50 18.72
CA ASP A 330 -5.47 10.39 19.41
C ASP A 330 -4.40 9.70 18.56
N GLY A 331 -4.17 10.25 17.37
CA GLY A 331 -3.37 9.62 16.31
C GLY A 331 -1.90 9.38 16.64
N ILE A 332 -1.45 8.19 16.32
CA ILE A 332 -0.05 7.78 16.40
C ILE A 332 0.61 7.75 15.01
N HIS A 333 1.94 7.73 14.99
CA HIS A 333 2.66 7.40 13.76
C HIS A 333 2.51 5.92 13.41
N PRO A 334 2.39 5.58 12.12
CA PRO A 334 2.51 4.20 11.66
C PRO A 334 3.83 3.60 12.14
N LYS A 335 3.80 2.36 12.67
CA LYS A 335 4.98 1.63 13.13
C LYS A 335 5.13 0.31 12.35
N PRO A 336 5.47 0.37 11.05
CA PRO A 336 5.50 -0.83 10.21
C PRO A 336 6.68 -1.77 10.49
N GLY A 337 7.56 -1.42 11.41
CA GLY A 337 8.80 -2.13 11.75
C GLY A 337 9.94 -1.15 12.03
N ASP A 338 11.09 -1.67 12.46
CA ASP A 338 12.18 -0.83 13.00
C ASP A 338 12.91 0.01 11.94
N SER A 339 12.79 -0.31 10.65
CA SER A 339 13.57 0.30 9.57
C SER A 339 12.79 1.04 8.50
N LEU A 340 11.46 0.82 8.33
CA LEU A 340 10.66 1.59 7.40
C LEU A 340 10.07 2.84 8.07
N ARG A 341 10.61 3.99 7.72
CA ARG A 341 9.97 5.26 8.06
C ARG A 341 8.90 5.55 7.00
N VAL A 342 7.64 5.38 7.35
CA VAL A 342 6.53 5.71 6.46
C VAL A 342 6.48 7.22 6.28
N CYS A 343 6.62 7.67 5.04
CA CYS A 343 6.39 9.06 4.68
C CYS A 343 4.95 9.17 4.15
N LEU A 344 4.10 9.90 4.85
CA LEU A 344 2.69 10.04 4.48
C LEU A 344 2.50 10.66 3.08
N ALA A 345 3.46 11.46 2.61
CA ALA A 345 3.45 11.98 1.24
C ALA A 345 3.57 10.87 0.16
N ASN A 346 4.14 9.72 0.51
CA ASN A 346 4.28 8.58 -0.41
C ASN A 346 3.09 7.61 -0.36
N THR A 347 2.28 7.69 0.68
CA THR A 347 1.08 6.86 0.86
C THR A 347 -0.16 7.55 0.27
N ALA A 348 -1.08 8.05 1.07
CA ALA A 348 -2.27 8.76 0.64
C ALA A 348 -2.04 10.26 0.35
N GLY A 349 -0.81 10.76 0.52
CA GLY A 349 -0.49 12.18 0.44
C GLY A 349 -1.03 12.90 -0.78
N PRO A 350 -0.79 12.43 -2.01
CA PRO A 350 -1.31 13.08 -3.21
C PRO A 350 -2.84 13.25 -3.20
N LEU A 351 -3.57 12.23 -2.72
CA LEU A 351 -5.03 12.28 -2.60
C LEU A 351 -5.47 13.24 -1.48
N ILE A 352 -4.77 13.23 -0.35
CA ILE A 352 -5.04 14.14 0.77
C ILE A 352 -4.85 15.59 0.33
N TYR A 353 -3.73 15.92 -0.28
CA TYR A 353 -3.49 17.30 -0.79
C TYR A 353 -4.54 17.72 -1.80
N LEU A 354 -4.95 16.83 -2.70
CA LEU A 354 -5.98 17.11 -3.69
C LEU A 354 -7.29 17.57 -3.04
N HIS A 355 -7.77 16.84 -2.02
CA HIS A 355 -9.00 17.17 -1.30
C HIS A 355 -8.89 18.42 -0.41
N HIS A 356 -7.68 18.83 -0.04
CA HIS A 356 -7.42 20.09 0.67
C HIS A 356 -7.23 21.29 -0.26
N GLY A 357 -7.34 21.10 -1.57
CA GLY A 357 -7.15 22.16 -2.57
C GLY A 357 -5.68 22.55 -2.78
N LEU A 358 -4.74 21.77 -2.24
CA LEU A 358 -3.30 21.94 -2.43
C LEU A 358 -2.86 21.24 -3.71
N ILE A 359 -3.31 21.80 -4.83
CA ILE A 359 -3.29 21.15 -6.14
C ILE A 359 -1.86 20.99 -6.68
N ASN A 360 -1.01 21.98 -6.48
CA ASN A 360 0.38 21.91 -6.94
C ASN A 360 1.18 20.89 -6.12
N TYR A 361 0.90 20.76 -4.83
CA TYR A 361 1.51 19.71 -3.96
C TYR A 361 1.01 18.32 -4.35
N ALA A 362 -0.29 18.15 -4.59
CA ALA A 362 -0.86 16.90 -5.08
C ALA A 362 -0.21 16.46 -6.39
N TYR A 363 -0.09 17.38 -7.35
CA TYR A 363 0.53 17.13 -8.64
C TYR A 363 2.02 16.78 -8.49
N ARG A 364 2.76 17.58 -7.72
CA ARG A 364 4.19 17.36 -7.47
C ARG A 364 4.46 15.98 -6.88
N TRP A 365 3.79 15.62 -5.79
CA TRP A 365 4.02 14.34 -5.13
C TRP A 365 3.57 13.15 -5.97
N ALA A 366 2.47 13.27 -6.71
CA ALA A 366 2.06 12.23 -7.65
C ALA A 366 3.10 12.04 -8.78
N MET A 367 3.72 13.11 -9.28
CA MET A 367 4.79 13.05 -10.28
C MET A 367 6.09 12.48 -9.71
N GLU A 368 6.56 12.97 -8.56
CA GLU A 368 7.79 12.51 -7.92
C GLU A 368 7.71 11.01 -7.60
N ASN A 369 6.60 10.57 -6.99
CA ASN A 369 6.37 9.17 -6.70
C ASN A 369 6.26 8.32 -7.98
N SER A 370 5.69 8.88 -9.07
CA SER A 370 5.60 8.17 -10.35
C SER A 370 6.97 8.00 -11.02
N VAL A 371 7.86 8.98 -10.87
CA VAL A 371 9.24 8.89 -11.37
C VAL A 371 10.04 7.87 -10.56
N GLU A 372 9.83 7.83 -9.25
CA GLU A 372 10.62 6.96 -8.36
C GLU A 372 10.14 5.50 -8.38
N GLN A 373 8.83 5.25 -8.33
CA GLN A 373 8.25 3.91 -8.17
C GLN A 373 7.54 3.39 -9.44
N GLY A 374 7.45 4.21 -10.46
CA GLY A 374 6.70 3.93 -11.67
C GLY A 374 5.28 4.52 -11.65
N LEU A 375 4.77 4.77 -12.84
CA LEU A 375 3.43 5.30 -13.04
C LEU A 375 2.37 4.28 -12.57
N ASN A 376 1.31 4.77 -11.95
CA ASN A 376 0.22 3.94 -11.45
C ASN A 376 -1.14 4.65 -11.54
N ILE A 377 -2.22 3.89 -11.42
CA ILE A 377 -3.59 4.37 -11.57
C ILE A 377 -3.92 5.50 -10.57
N ALA A 378 -3.54 5.32 -9.30
CA ALA A 378 -3.81 6.30 -8.26
C ALA A 378 -3.20 7.68 -8.60
N HIS A 379 -1.93 7.68 -9.02
CA HIS A 379 -1.26 8.92 -9.41
C HIS A 379 -1.85 9.52 -10.69
N ILE A 380 -2.20 8.71 -11.70
CA ILE A 380 -2.82 9.22 -12.93
C ILE A 380 -4.15 9.91 -12.63
N LYS A 381 -4.98 9.38 -11.74
CA LYS A 381 -6.23 10.02 -11.30
C LYS A 381 -5.98 11.37 -10.65
N VAL A 382 -5.00 11.46 -9.74
CA VAL A 382 -4.61 12.72 -9.09
C VAL A 382 -4.09 13.71 -10.12
N LEU A 383 -3.20 13.30 -11.03
CA LEU A 383 -2.63 14.15 -12.07
C LEU A 383 -3.71 14.67 -13.04
N ALA A 384 -4.67 13.81 -13.42
CA ALA A 384 -5.79 14.21 -14.27
C ALA A 384 -6.66 15.27 -13.60
N THR A 385 -6.99 15.07 -12.33
CA THR A 385 -7.84 15.99 -11.56
C THR A 385 -7.12 17.29 -11.26
N ALA A 386 -5.87 17.24 -10.83
CA ALA A 386 -5.06 18.43 -10.56
C ALA A 386 -4.86 19.29 -11.83
N ALA A 387 -4.56 18.68 -12.97
CA ALA A 387 -4.46 19.39 -14.24
C ALA A 387 -5.80 20.04 -14.66
N ALA A 388 -6.94 19.38 -14.38
CA ALA A 388 -8.25 19.97 -14.65
C ALA A 388 -8.52 21.20 -13.79
N VAL A 389 -8.22 21.12 -12.48
CA VAL A 389 -8.38 22.24 -11.54
C VAL A 389 -7.45 23.41 -11.91
N ASN A 390 -6.24 23.12 -12.36
CA ASN A 390 -5.27 24.11 -12.88
C ASN A 390 -5.70 24.75 -14.21
N GLY A 391 -6.75 24.23 -14.86
CA GLY A 391 -7.20 24.71 -16.16
C GLY A 391 -6.43 24.14 -17.36
N GLU A 392 -5.53 23.19 -17.13
CA GLU A 392 -4.68 22.53 -18.14
C GLU A 392 -5.44 21.39 -18.85
N LYS A 393 -6.50 21.75 -19.58
CA LYS A 393 -7.45 20.80 -20.18
C LYS A 393 -6.80 19.73 -21.06
N ALA A 394 -5.81 20.12 -21.88
CA ALA A 394 -5.13 19.18 -22.77
C ALA A 394 -4.31 18.15 -21.99
N LEU A 395 -3.65 18.56 -20.90
CA LEU A 395 -2.88 17.70 -20.04
C LEU A 395 -3.80 16.76 -19.24
N SER A 396 -4.87 17.31 -18.67
CA SER A 396 -5.90 16.51 -17.99
C SER A 396 -6.46 15.41 -18.91
N GLN A 397 -6.82 15.80 -20.17
CA GLN A 397 -7.32 14.82 -21.15
C GLN A 397 -6.29 13.75 -21.49
N LYS A 398 -5.00 14.10 -21.54
CA LYS A 398 -3.94 13.11 -21.75
C LYS A 398 -3.96 12.03 -20.64
N TYR A 399 -4.04 12.43 -19.37
CA TYR A 399 -4.11 11.48 -18.26
C TYR A 399 -5.41 10.66 -18.27
N VAL A 400 -6.55 11.28 -18.60
CA VAL A 400 -7.81 10.56 -18.79
C VAL A 400 -7.70 9.50 -19.90
N ASN A 401 -7.08 9.84 -21.02
CA ASN A 401 -6.84 8.89 -22.11
C ASN A 401 -5.96 7.72 -21.65
N MET A 402 -4.96 7.97 -20.81
CA MET A 402 -4.16 6.87 -20.24
C MET A 402 -5.01 5.90 -19.41
N LEU A 403 -5.97 6.39 -18.62
CA LEU A 403 -6.90 5.54 -17.89
C LEU A 403 -7.83 4.76 -18.83
N GLN A 404 -8.26 5.35 -19.93
CA GLN A 404 -9.12 4.70 -20.92
C GLN A 404 -8.48 3.50 -21.62
N HIS A 405 -7.14 3.42 -21.67
CA HIS A 405 -6.38 2.28 -22.18
C HIS A 405 -6.09 1.20 -21.14
N THR A 406 -6.66 1.31 -19.93
CA THR A 406 -6.59 0.28 -18.88
C THR A 406 -7.78 -0.67 -18.96
N LEU A 407 -7.72 -1.79 -18.22
CA LEU A 407 -8.78 -2.80 -18.28
C LEU A 407 -10.10 -2.33 -17.62
N TYR A 408 -10.04 -1.63 -16.48
CA TYR A 408 -11.20 -1.33 -15.65
C TYR A 408 -11.54 0.16 -15.51
N TYR A 409 -10.67 1.10 -15.95
CA TYR A 409 -10.90 2.53 -15.81
C TYR A 409 -11.30 3.22 -17.11
N LYS A 410 -11.83 2.47 -18.10
CA LYS A 410 -12.28 3.02 -19.39
C LYS A 410 -13.35 4.10 -19.23
N ASP A 411 -14.24 3.91 -18.27
CA ASP A 411 -15.36 4.80 -17.97
C ASP A 411 -15.11 5.66 -16.72
N TRP A 412 -13.85 5.81 -16.30
CA TRP A 412 -13.52 6.63 -15.15
C TRP A 412 -13.98 8.07 -15.34
N LYS A 413 -14.69 8.60 -14.35
CA LYS A 413 -15.18 9.98 -14.31
C LYS A 413 -14.39 10.77 -13.28
N MET A 414 -14.08 12.00 -13.68
CA MET A 414 -13.43 12.94 -12.77
C MET A 414 -14.33 13.25 -11.57
N PRO A 415 -13.79 13.30 -10.34
CA PRO A 415 -14.53 13.67 -9.15
C PRO A 415 -15.08 15.10 -9.21
N ASP A 416 -15.99 15.48 -8.29
CA ASP A 416 -16.45 16.85 -8.16
C ASP A 416 -15.32 17.77 -7.66
N THR A 417 -14.84 18.62 -8.54
CA THR A 417 -13.71 19.54 -8.27
C THR A 417 -14.12 20.87 -7.66
N LYS A 418 -15.40 21.11 -7.37
CA LYS A 418 -15.89 22.42 -6.93
C LYS A 418 -15.21 22.90 -5.65
N LYS A 419 -15.17 22.08 -4.61
CA LYS A 419 -14.52 22.42 -3.33
C LYS A 419 -13.01 22.57 -3.51
N MET A 420 -12.39 21.66 -4.26
CA MET A 420 -10.96 21.70 -4.57
C MET A 420 -10.60 23.01 -5.30
N SER A 421 -11.36 23.37 -6.32
CA SER A 421 -11.15 24.61 -7.10
C SER A 421 -11.35 25.88 -6.27
N GLU A 422 -12.27 25.85 -5.31
CA GLU A 422 -12.49 27.00 -4.41
C GLU A 422 -11.33 27.13 -3.41
N LEU A 423 -10.83 26.04 -2.84
CA LEU A 423 -9.66 26.04 -1.95
C LEU A 423 -8.37 26.39 -2.71
N TYR A 424 -8.21 25.89 -3.94
CA TYR A 424 -7.03 26.14 -4.77
C TYR A 424 -6.75 27.61 -5.04
N LYS A 425 -7.79 28.46 -5.10
CA LYS A 425 -7.62 29.93 -5.27
C LYS A 425 -6.77 30.58 -4.17
N TYR A 426 -6.61 29.89 -3.06
CA TYR A 426 -5.86 30.36 -1.89
C TYR A 426 -4.58 29.55 -1.66
N GLU A 427 -4.21 28.65 -2.56
CA GLU A 427 -2.96 27.92 -2.45
C GLU A 427 -1.78 28.91 -2.44
N ASN A 428 -0.98 28.82 -1.39
CA ASN A 428 0.18 29.67 -1.23
C ASN A 428 1.44 28.94 -1.73
N GLU A 429 2.01 29.38 -2.84
CA GLU A 429 3.24 28.83 -3.41
C GLU A 429 4.45 28.94 -2.48
N LEU A 430 4.39 29.86 -1.49
CA LEU A 430 5.46 30.08 -0.53
C LEU A 430 5.31 29.23 0.75
N ALA A 431 4.23 28.50 0.91
CA ALA A 431 4.07 27.57 2.02
C ALA A 431 5.09 26.44 1.87
N GLY A 432 6.17 26.54 2.52
CA GLY A 432 7.31 25.67 2.73
C GLY A 432 7.40 24.28 2.05
N SER A 433 8.49 23.57 2.26
CA SER A 433 8.63 22.21 1.74
C SER A 433 7.94 21.21 2.66
N ASP A 434 7.12 20.38 2.09
CA ASP A 434 6.48 19.26 2.75
C ASP A 434 7.45 18.06 2.84
N ASN A 435 8.18 17.96 3.93
CA ASN A 435 9.20 16.94 4.14
C ASN A 435 8.85 15.98 5.27
N GLY A 436 7.63 15.54 5.39
CA GLY A 436 7.38 14.58 6.46
C GLY A 436 5.92 14.34 6.79
N LEU A 437 5.43 14.97 7.83
CA LEU A 437 4.07 14.76 8.30
C LEU A 437 3.11 15.67 7.56
N ILE A 438 2.25 15.09 6.73
CA ILE A 438 1.19 15.80 6.01
C ILE A 438 0.30 16.58 6.99
N GLU A 439 -0.04 15.98 8.12
CA GLU A 439 -0.86 16.60 9.15
C GLU A 439 -0.25 17.88 9.67
N LYS A 440 1.05 17.87 10.03
CA LYS A 440 1.76 19.07 10.46
C LYS A 440 1.77 20.14 9.38
N PHE A 441 2.08 19.75 8.14
CA PHE A 441 2.07 20.67 7.02
C PHE A 441 0.70 21.32 6.83
N LEU A 442 -0.38 20.57 6.92
CA LEU A 442 -1.74 21.09 6.79
C LEU A 442 -2.09 22.03 7.95
N ILE A 443 -1.69 21.69 9.19
CA ILE A 443 -1.88 22.55 10.35
C ILE A 443 -1.14 23.88 10.13
N ASP A 444 0.13 23.83 9.81
CA ASP A 444 0.95 25.04 9.59
C ASP A 444 0.39 25.88 8.43
N TYR A 445 -0.02 25.22 7.32
CA TYR A 445 -0.59 25.88 6.17
C TYR A 445 -1.88 26.63 6.50
N PHE A 446 -2.85 25.95 7.13
CA PHE A 446 -4.16 26.56 7.41
C PHE A 446 -4.11 27.56 8.57
N SER A 447 -3.11 27.53 9.45
CA SER A 447 -2.95 28.53 10.51
C SER A 447 -2.45 29.88 10.01
N ILE A 448 -1.74 29.94 8.88
CA ILE A 448 -1.22 31.19 8.30
C ILE A 448 -2.11 31.79 7.22
N MET A 449 -3.23 31.17 6.90
CA MET A 449 -4.11 31.61 5.82
C MET A 449 -4.64 33.04 6.05
N PRO A 450 -4.58 33.89 5.02
CA PRO A 450 -5.10 35.27 5.13
C PRO A 450 -6.63 35.26 5.32
N PRO A 451 -7.19 36.38 5.78
CA PRO A 451 -8.62 36.56 5.81
C PRO A 451 -9.26 36.35 4.45
N THR A 452 -10.28 35.51 4.37
CA THR A 452 -10.93 35.12 3.13
C THR A 452 -12.45 35.12 3.24
N THR A 453 -13.13 35.28 2.12
CA THR A 453 -14.58 35.12 1.99
C THR A 453 -14.99 33.66 1.74
N SER A 454 -14.04 32.77 1.45
CA SER A 454 -14.34 31.34 1.22
C SER A 454 -14.85 30.65 2.47
N LYS A 455 -16.06 30.09 2.38
CA LYS A 455 -16.67 29.31 3.46
C LYS A 455 -15.92 28.00 3.70
N TYR A 456 -15.40 27.40 2.65
CA TYR A 456 -14.67 26.13 2.73
C TYR A 456 -13.31 26.31 3.42
N LEU A 457 -12.58 27.37 3.03
CA LEU A 457 -11.28 27.67 3.65
C LEU A 457 -11.43 28.04 5.12
N THR A 458 -12.46 28.83 5.48
CA THR A 458 -12.74 29.19 6.87
C THR A 458 -13.03 27.94 7.73
N GLU A 459 -13.82 27.02 7.20
CA GLU A 459 -14.18 25.79 7.91
C GLU A 459 -12.97 24.86 8.08
N MET A 460 -12.15 24.71 7.05
CA MET A 460 -10.93 23.92 7.10
C MET A 460 -9.92 24.51 8.08
N SER A 461 -9.68 25.83 8.02
CA SER A 461 -8.79 26.53 8.94
C SER A 461 -9.26 26.42 10.40
N LEU A 462 -10.58 26.48 10.63
CA LEU A 462 -11.16 26.31 11.96
C LEU A 462 -10.95 24.88 12.49
N ALA A 463 -11.15 23.87 11.66
CA ALA A 463 -10.90 22.48 12.04
C ALA A 463 -9.42 22.25 12.41
N TYR A 464 -8.48 22.77 11.61
CA TYR A 464 -7.06 22.64 11.92
C TYR A 464 -6.62 23.47 13.13
N ALA A 465 -7.27 24.62 13.39
CA ALA A 465 -7.06 25.38 14.64
C ALA A 465 -7.48 24.58 15.88
N LEU A 466 -8.54 23.77 15.79
CA LEU A 466 -8.92 22.85 16.88
C LEU A 466 -7.87 21.74 17.04
N MET A 467 -7.43 21.12 15.97
CA MET A 467 -6.40 20.05 16.01
C MET A 467 -5.09 20.54 16.62
N SER A 468 -4.65 21.75 16.26
CA SER A 468 -3.42 22.37 16.79
C SER A 468 -3.59 23.03 18.14
N LYS A 469 -4.82 23.13 18.67
CA LYS A 469 -5.16 23.88 19.89
C LYS A 469 -4.74 25.35 19.82
N ASP A 470 -4.74 25.94 18.62
CA ASP A 470 -4.36 27.34 18.39
C ASP A 470 -5.53 28.28 18.67
N ILE A 471 -5.55 28.82 19.88
CA ILE A 471 -6.59 29.74 20.37
C ILE A 471 -6.69 30.99 19.50
N LYS A 472 -5.55 31.53 19.03
CA LYS A 472 -5.52 32.77 18.26
C LYS A 472 -6.16 32.59 16.89
N THR A 473 -5.75 31.55 16.17
CA THR A 473 -6.34 31.20 14.86
C THR A 473 -7.81 30.83 15.03
N PHE A 474 -8.15 30.06 16.09
CA PHE A 474 -9.52 29.68 16.38
C PHE A 474 -10.45 30.88 16.47
N TRP A 475 -10.19 31.89 17.32
CA TRP A 475 -11.07 33.03 17.46
C TRP A 475 -11.26 33.81 16.16
N THR A 476 -10.19 34.00 15.41
CA THR A 476 -10.24 34.69 14.11
C THR A 476 -11.17 33.94 13.14
N GLN A 477 -11.06 32.64 13.05
CA GLN A 477 -11.87 31.84 12.14
C GLN A 477 -13.29 31.60 12.66
N PHE A 478 -13.48 31.51 13.99
CA PHE A 478 -14.78 31.34 14.62
C PHE A 478 -15.74 32.51 14.32
N PHE A 479 -15.28 33.74 14.51
CA PHE A 479 -16.11 34.91 14.21
C PHE A 479 -16.38 35.05 12.70
N ARG A 480 -15.42 34.69 11.90
CA ARG A 480 -15.61 34.66 10.46
C ARG A 480 -16.62 33.60 10.03
N TYR A 481 -16.54 32.40 10.60
CA TYR A 481 -17.51 31.34 10.35
C TYR A 481 -18.93 31.80 10.68
N ALA A 482 -19.13 32.42 11.85
CA ALA A 482 -20.41 32.96 12.25
C ALA A 482 -20.92 34.05 11.29
N SER A 483 -20.04 34.98 10.86
CA SER A 483 -20.42 36.06 9.96
C SER A 483 -20.79 35.56 8.55
N GLN A 484 -20.18 34.49 8.09
CA GLN A 484 -20.45 33.87 6.78
C GLN A 484 -21.72 33.01 6.76
N ARG A 485 -22.26 32.65 7.91
CA ARG A 485 -23.43 31.74 8.08
C ARG A 485 -24.46 32.32 9.05
N PRO A 486 -25.00 33.51 8.76
CA PRO A 486 -25.97 34.15 9.64
C PRO A 486 -27.24 33.29 9.78
N GLY A 487 -27.72 33.12 10.99
CA GLY A 487 -28.94 32.36 11.29
C GLY A 487 -28.77 30.84 11.29
N LEU A 488 -27.56 30.32 11.12
CA LEU A 488 -27.28 28.90 11.35
C LEU A 488 -26.72 28.70 12.74
N ASP A 489 -27.10 27.59 13.37
CA ASP A 489 -26.53 27.19 14.66
C ASP A 489 -25.04 26.91 14.52
N MET A 490 -24.26 27.39 15.49
CA MET A 490 -22.84 27.08 15.54
C MET A 490 -22.65 25.59 15.82
N PRO A 491 -21.81 24.89 15.03
CA PRO A 491 -21.48 23.49 15.27
C PRO A 491 -21.00 23.21 16.69
N ILE A 492 -21.32 22.00 17.19
CA ILE A 492 -21.14 21.67 18.61
C ILE A 492 -19.69 21.79 19.08
N HIS A 493 -18.73 21.27 18.30
CA HIS A 493 -17.32 21.30 18.70
C HIS A 493 -16.72 22.71 18.65
N TYR A 494 -17.24 23.57 17.79
CA TYR A 494 -16.85 24.98 17.78
C TYR A 494 -17.41 25.73 19.01
N GLN A 495 -18.61 25.40 19.49
CA GLN A 495 -19.13 25.90 20.73
C GLN A 495 -18.34 25.40 21.95
N GLU A 496 -17.95 24.11 21.96
CA GLU A 496 -17.12 23.50 22.99
C GLU A 496 -15.78 24.22 23.13
N ALA A 497 -15.12 24.46 21.99
CA ALA A 497 -13.85 25.17 21.95
C ALA A 497 -14.01 26.64 22.39
N ALA A 498 -15.02 27.32 21.88
CA ALA A 498 -15.29 28.72 22.28
C ALA A 498 -15.55 28.84 23.77
N TYR A 499 -16.30 27.90 24.37
CA TYR A 499 -16.57 27.89 25.80
C TYR A 499 -15.30 27.63 26.63
N LEU A 500 -14.49 26.67 26.22
CA LEU A 500 -13.23 26.37 26.89
C LEU A 500 -12.25 27.55 26.80
N TYR A 501 -12.00 28.05 25.60
CA TYR A 501 -11.05 29.13 25.34
C TYR A 501 -11.46 30.45 26.02
N GLY A 502 -12.76 30.74 26.03
CA GLY A 502 -13.28 31.89 26.78
C GLY A 502 -13.07 31.79 28.30
N LYS A 503 -12.98 30.56 28.85
CA LYS A 503 -12.62 30.36 30.26
C LYS A 503 -11.11 30.39 30.51
N LEU A 504 -10.30 29.90 29.56
CA LEU A 504 -8.84 29.92 29.69
C LEU A 504 -8.27 31.34 29.52
N GLU A 505 -8.84 32.13 28.59
CA GLU A 505 -8.38 33.47 28.27
C GLU A 505 -9.53 34.50 28.27
N PRO A 506 -10.15 34.75 29.42
CA PRO A 506 -11.34 35.64 29.53
C PRO A 506 -11.05 37.07 29.13
N GLN A 507 -9.77 37.47 29.07
CA GLN A 507 -9.34 38.81 28.67
C GLN A 507 -9.28 39.00 27.16
N THR A 508 -9.19 37.91 26.39
CA THR A 508 -9.05 37.97 24.94
C THR A 508 -10.39 38.13 24.25
N VAL A 509 -11.40 37.37 24.66
CA VAL A 509 -12.77 37.42 24.13
C VAL A 509 -13.77 37.25 25.26
N ASP A 510 -14.69 38.21 25.39
CA ASP A 510 -15.85 38.05 26.29
C ASP A 510 -16.85 37.06 25.66
N SER A 511 -16.75 35.82 26.09
CA SER A 511 -17.61 34.71 25.64
C SER A 511 -18.87 34.55 26.50
N SER A 512 -19.06 35.36 27.54
CA SER A 512 -20.15 35.20 28.50
C SER A 512 -21.55 35.40 27.89
N HIS A 513 -21.63 36.16 26.81
CA HIS A 513 -22.88 36.50 26.13
C HIS A 513 -23.15 35.67 24.89
N MET A 514 -22.30 34.67 24.60
CA MET A 514 -22.51 33.78 23.45
C MET A 514 -23.67 32.80 23.71
N PRO A 515 -24.51 32.52 22.71
CA PRO A 515 -25.68 31.65 22.86
C PRO A 515 -25.28 30.17 22.91
N TYR A 516 -24.62 29.73 23.96
CA TYR A 516 -24.25 28.33 24.16
C TYR A 516 -25.46 27.45 24.45
N ASN A 517 -25.45 26.22 23.91
CA ASN A 517 -26.39 25.21 24.32
C ASN A 517 -26.14 24.84 25.81
N LYS A 518 -27.13 25.08 26.69
CA LYS A 518 -26.94 24.90 28.13
C LYS A 518 -26.57 23.45 28.47
N GLU A 519 -27.37 22.49 28.03
CA GLU A 519 -27.20 21.08 28.40
C GLU A 519 -25.91 20.48 27.80
N ARG A 520 -25.70 20.71 26.52
CA ARG A 520 -24.59 20.11 25.77
C ARG A 520 -23.24 20.78 26.05
N ILE A 521 -23.21 22.04 26.38
CA ILE A 521 -21.97 22.80 26.58
C ILE A 521 -21.77 23.12 28.08
N ILE A 522 -22.65 23.91 28.69
CA ILE A 522 -22.38 24.43 30.03
C ILE A 522 -22.43 23.32 31.07
N ASP A 523 -23.52 22.58 31.11
CA ASP A 523 -23.75 21.53 32.11
C ASP A 523 -22.80 20.36 31.91
N ARG A 524 -22.58 19.94 30.65
CA ARG A 524 -21.67 18.85 30.31
C ARG A 524 -20.21 19.18 30.62
N TYR A 525 -19.75 20.41 30.34
CA TYR A 525 -18.41 20.86 30.72
C TYR A 525 -18.22 20.89 32.24
N ALA A 526 -19.22 21.34 32.98
CA ALA A 526 -19.17 21.33 34.45
C ALA A 526 -19.04 19.91 35.01
N GLN A 527 -19.80 18.96 34.45
CA GLN A 527 -19.70 17.53 34.80
C GLN A 527 -18.31 16.96 34.42
N PHE A 528 -17.80 17.29 33.24
CA PHE A 528 -16.46 16.89 32.79
C PHE A 528 -15.38 17.34 33.78
N MET A 529 -15.37 18.62 34.15
CA MET A 529 -14.39 19.18 35.10
C MET A 529 -14.53 18.58 36.49
N GLN A 530 -15.76 18.33 36.95
CA GLN A 530 -16.01 17.70 38.26
C GLN A 530 -15.47 16.26 38.26
N THR A 531 -15.73 15.49 37.22
CA THR A 531 -15.27 14.10 37.08
C THR A 531 -13.73 14.03 36.98
N ALA A 532 -13.11 14.90 36.18
CA ALA A 532 -11.65 14.98 36.06
C ALA A 532 -11.01 15.32 37.42
N THR A 533 -11.58 16.28 38.14
CA THR A 533 -11.10 16.67 39.49
C THR A 533 -11.20 15.49 40.47
N GLN A 534 -12.29 14.75 40.48
CA GLN A 534 -12.48 13.58 41.34
C GLN A 534 -11.43 12.49 41.08
N TYR A 535 -11.14 12.16 39.80
CA TYR A 535 -10.13 11.17 39.45
C TYR A 535 -8.72 11.63 39.84
N MET A 536 -8.36 12.87 39.56
CA MET A 536 -7.06 13.43 39.97
C MET A 536 -6.90 13.48 41.52
N GLN A 537 -7.95 13.82 42.27
CA GLN A 537 -7.93 13.79 43.73
C GLN A 537 -7.82 12.36 44.29
N SER A 538 -8.26 11.35 43.54
CA SER A 538 -8.07 9.94 43.92
C SER A 538 -6.64 9.43 43.67
N GLY A 539 -5.73 10.28 43.15
CA GLY A 539 -4.34 9.94 42.89
C GLY A 539 -4.06 9.42 41.48
N MET A 540 -5.02 9.49 40.55
CA MET A 540 -4.78 9.17 39.14
C MET A 540 -3.94 10.28 38.51
N ASP A 541 -2.98 9.88 37.67
CA ASP A 541 -2.27 10.80 36.79
C ASP A 541 -3.17 11.28 35.63
N GLU A 542 -2.67 12.20 34.83
CA GLU A 542 -3.39 12.78 33.70
C GLU A 542 -3.81 11.73 32.66
N HIS A 543 -2.91 10.83 32.31
CA HIS A 543 -3.17 9.77 31.35
C HIS A 543 -4.25 8.79 31.84
N ALA A 544 -4.12 8.30 33.07
CA ALA A 544 -5.11 7.40 33.67
C ALA A 544 -6.47 8.06 33.81
N THR A 545 -6.50 9.37 34.13
CA THR A 545 -7.73 10.15 34.18
C THR A 545 -8.38 10.27 32.81
N GLY A 546 -7.61 10.56 31.77
CA GLY A 546 -8.09 10.63 30.40
C GLY A 546 -8.69 9.30 29.92
N GLU A 547 -8.02 8.18 30.18
CA GLU A 547 -8.52 6.85 29.84
C GLU A 547 -9.81 6.49 30.60
N ALA A 548 -9.88 6.80 31.90
CA ALA A 548 -11.09 6.55 32.70
C ALA A 548 -12.30 7.36 32.19
N MET A 549 -12.07 8.54 31.64
CA MET A 549 -13.09 9.43 31.11
C MET A 549 -13.42 9.22 29.63
N ARG A 550 -12.61 8.45 28.90
CA ARG A 550 -12.73 8.25 27.43
C ARG A 550 -14.14 7.85 27.02
N SER A 551 -14.74 6.87 27.67
CA SER A 551 -16.06 6.36 27.28
C SER A 551 -17.21 7.37 27.41
N GLN A 552 -17.03 8.45 28.19
CA GLN A 552 -18.07 9.43 28.46
C GLN A 552 -17.85 10.76 27.73
N TYR A 553 -16.59 11.13 27.46
CA TYR A 553 -16.24 12.47 27.02
C TYR A 553 -15.31 12.55 25.81
N SER A 554 -14.83 11.41 25.27
CA SER A 554 -13.93 11.42 24.10
C SER A 554 -14.56 12.04 22.83
N ASP A 555 -15.89 12.17 22.82
CA ASP A 555 -16.65 12.84 21.77
C ASP A 555 -16.69 14.38 21.94
N THR A 556 -15.88 14.95 22.85
CA THR A 556 -15.82 16.39 23.11
C THR A 556 -14.44 16.96 22.80
N PHE A 557 -14.39 18.21 22.36
CA PHE A 557 -13.15 18.94 22.22
C PHE A 557 -12.37 19.05 23.54
N TRP A 558 -13.07 19.15 24.68
CA TRP A 558 -12.43 19.28 26.00
C TRP A 558 -11.58 18.09 26.36
N TRP A 559 -12.09 16.90 26.11
CA TRP A 559 -11.33 15.66 26.35
C TRP A 559 -10.06 15.62 25.47
N THR A 560 -10.19 15.92 24.18
CA THR A 560 -9.05 16.02 23.25
C THR A 560 -8.08 17.12 23.69
N TYR A 561 -8.58 18.28 24.13
CA TYR A 561 -7.73 19.38 24.57
C TYR A 561 -6.86 19.02 25.79
N TYR A 562 -7.44 18.38 26.79
CA TYR A 562 -6.72 18.06 28.04
C TYR A 562 -5.91 16.78 27.97
N PHE A 563 -6.35 15.75 27.24
CA PHE A 563 -5.78 14.41 27.36
C PHE A 563 -5.08 13.90 26.08
N VAL A 564 -5.27 14.52 24.92
CA VAL A 564 -4.57 14.14 23.69
C VAL A 564 -3.39 15.07 23.46
N HIS A 565 -2.17 14.59 23.67
CA HIS A 565 -0.95 15.40 23.54
C HIS A 565 -0.22 15.21 22.20
N GLY A 566 -0.54 14.18 21.43
CA GLY A 566 0.16 13.82 20.19
C GLY A 566 0.14 14.89 19.11
N SER A 567 -0.88 15.74 19.05
CA SER A 567 -1.01 16.81 18.06
C SER A 567 -0.14 18.04 18.33
N THR A 568 0.45 18.16 19.51
CA THR A 568 1.27 19.33 19.92
C THR A 568 2.77 19.13 19.79
N TYR A 569 3.23 17.90 19.51
CA TYR A 569 4.66 17.59 19.38
C TYR A 569 5.07 17.53 17.90
N TYR A 570 5.24 18.69 17.32
CA TYR A 570 5.84 18.83 16.00
C TYR A 570 7.16 19.58 16.05
#